data_25180b83e362377ebe211a04e2c38f39
#
_entry.id   25180b83e362377ebe211a04e2c38f39
#
_cell.length_a   1.000
_cell.length_b   1.000
_cell.length_c   1.000
_cell.angle_alpha   90.00
_cell.angle_beta   90.00
_cell.angle_gamma   90.00
#
_symmetry.space_group_name_H-M   'P 1'
#
loop_
_entity.id
_entity.type
_entity.pdbx_description
1 polymer ?
#
loop_
_entity_poly.entity_id
_entity_poly.type
_entity_poly.pdbx_seq_one_letter_code
_entity_poly.pdbx_strand_id
1 'polypeptide(L)'
;MCGFLAIACVLGICGCDTAPESNSALGFYLDTVITITGYADKATLENAVALCGEYEKVFSRTVKGSDVWRINHGEGSPVQVCGDTAELLTIALEVCEKSGGALDITIAPASDLWDFKSEQPKIPDRDQLERAANLVDYTKLKLEGDVVTMPAGMAIDLGAVAKGYIADKAAEYLKKQGVTRAILNLGGNVVALGSKPDGREWSIGIQDPEKENGKSGYSVMVADKSVVTSGIYQRGFDKDGVRYHHILDRATGWPVQNGLA
;
A
#
# COMPACT_ATOMS: atom_id res chain seq x y z
N MET A 1 57.24 -0.89 60.21
CA MET A 1 55.87 -1.18 59.72
C MET A 1 55.63 -0.26 58.55
N CYS A 2 55.84 -0.74 57.31
CA CYS A 2 55.60 -0.03 56.06
C CYS A 2 54.24 -0.47 55.52
N GLY A 3 53.31 0.46 55.48
CA GLY A 3 52.01 0.24 54.85
C GLY A 3 52.08 0.47 53.34
N PHE A 4 51.75 -0.56 52.53
CA PHE A 4 51.62 -0.47 51.12
C PHE A 4 50.20 0.03 50.81
N LEU A 5 50.11 1.20 50.16
CA LEU A 5 48.88 1.74 49.63
C LEU A 5 48.71 1.19 48.22
N ALA A 6 47.75 0.29 48.01
CA ALA A 6 47.37 -0.22 46.67
C ALA A 6 46.43 0.77 46.02
N ILE A 7 46.88 1.44 44.94
CA ILE A 7 46.07 2.25 44.07
C ILE A 7 45.39 1.31 43.05
N ALA A 8 44.05 1.11 43.17
CA ALA A 8 43.24 0.42 42.17
C ALA A 8 42.95 1.39 41.04
N CYS A 9 43.60 1.21 39.89
CA CYS A 9 43.21 1.85 38.64
C CYS A 9 41.92 1.21 38.13
N VAL A 10 40.80 1.93 38.25
CA VAL A 10 39.55 1.60 37.54
C VAL A 10 39.74 2.04 36.09
N LEU A 11 40.04 1.08 35.21
CA LEU A 11 39.99 1.27 33.79
C LEU A 11 38.50 1.40 33.41
N GLY A 12 38.04 2.63 33.23
CA GLY A 12 36.76 2.92 32.63
C GLY A 12 36.81 2.44 31.18
N ILE A 13 36.07 1.39 30.85
CA ILE A 13 35.82 0.97 29.48
C ILE A 13 34.86 2.00 28.93
N CYS A 14 35.39 3.03 28.23
CA CYS A 14 34.60 3.85 27.33
C CYS A 14 34.13 2.93 26.18
N GLY A 15 32.94 2.33 26.31
CA GLY A 15 32.23 1.75 25.19
C GLY A 15 31.97 2.88 24.23
N CYS A 16 32.61 2.90 23.06
CA CYS A 16 32.12 3.65 21.95
C CYS A 16 30.73 3.08 21.62
N ASP A 17 29.67 3.76 22.00
CA ASP A 17 28.33 3.53 21.46
C ASP A 17 28.39 3.85 19.94
N THR A 18 28.73 2.84 19.15
CA THR A 18 28.53 2.92 17.72
C THR A 18 27.02 3.07 17.49
N ALA A 19 26.63 4.14 16.82
CA ALA A 19 25.22 4.34 16.46
C ALA A 19 24.71 3.04 15.82
N PRO A 20 23.51 2.56 16.18
CA PRO A 20 22.98 1.32 15.64
C PRO A 20 22.94 1.40 14.11
N GLU A 21 23.45 0.36 13.45
CA GLU A 21 23.49 0.27 12.00
C GLU A 21 22.10 -0.10 11.46
N SER A 22 21.64 0.61 10.42
CA SER A 22 20.38 0.29 9.74
C SER A 22 20.63 -0.70 8.61
N ASN A 23 19.74 -1.68 8.46
CA ASN A 23 19.69 -2.59 7.34
C ASN A 23 18.49 -2.26 6.43
N SER A 24 18.53 -2.78 5.20
CA SER A 24 17.44 -2.66 4.23
C SER A 24 17.16 -4.00 3.57
N ALA A 25 15.89 -4.27 3.33
CA ALA A 25 15.41 -5.36 2.50
C ALA A 25 14.54 -4.82 1.36
N LEU A 26 14.56 -5.51 0.22
CA LEU A 26 13.87 -5.09 -1.00
C LEU A 26 13.18 -6.30 -1.63
N GLY A 27 11.98 -6.08 -2.18
CA GLY A 27 11.24 -7.05 -2.96
C GLY A 27 10.36 -6.38 -4.01
N PHE A 28 9.84 -7.16 -4.94
CA PHE A 28 8.88 -6.68 -5.94
C PHE A 28 7.58 -7.47 -5.78
N TYR A 29 6.57 -6.81 -5.23
CA TYR A 29 5.23 -7.34 -4.97
C TYR A 29 4.20 -6.23 -5.17
N LEU A 30 2.93 -6.57 -5.31
CA LEU A 30 1.84 -5.62 -5.48
C LEU A 30 2.07 -4.66 -6.68
N ASP A 31 2.77 -5.19 -7.69
CA ASP A 31 3.12 -4.45 -8.91
C ASP A 31 3.98 -3.18 -8.62
N THR A 32 4.80 -3.25 -7.58
CA THR A 32 5.70 -2.16 -7.18
C THR A 32 6.93 -2.68 -6.42
N VAL A 33 7.92 -1.80 -6.27
CA VAL A 33 9.07 -2.05 -5.40
C VAL A 33 8.67 -1.78 -3.95
N ILE A 34 8.93 -2.76 -3.10
CA ILE A 34 8.79 -2.65 -1.65
C ILE A 34 10.18 -2.54 -1.04
N THR A 35 10.39 -1.53 -0.21
CA THR A 35 11.64 -1.34 0.53
C THR A 35 11.32 -1.18 2.01
N ILE A 36 11.97 -1.96 2.85
CA ILE A 36 11.89 -1.83 4.30
C ILE A 36 13.30 -1.56 4.83
N THR A 37 13.48 -0.41 5.46
CA THR A 37 14.75 0.01 6.08
C THR A 37 14.51 0.19 7.58
N GLY A 38 15.32 -0.44 8.41
CA GLY A 38 15.11 -0.37 9.85
C GLY A 38 16.35 -0.81 10.67
N TYR A 39 16.26 -0.61 11.96
CA TYR A 39 17.30 -0.98 12.93
C TYR A 39 17.02 -2.39 13.47
N ALA A 40 17.22 -3.37 12.61
CA ALA A 40 17.02 -4.80 12.85
C ALA A 40 18.02 -5.62 12.03
N ASP A 41 18.13 -6.90 12.31
CA ASP A 41 18.88 -7.83 11.45
C ASP A 41 18.20 -7.95 10.08
N LYS A 42 19.01 -8.26 9.07
CA LYS A 42 18.56 -8.30 7.68
C LYS A 42 17.46 -9.35 7.45
N ALA A 43 17.55 -10.50 8.10
CA ALA A 43 16.57 -11.57 7.93
C ALA A 43 15.18 -11.16 8.44
N THR A 44 15.10 -10.42 9.54
CA THR A 44 13.85 -9.85 10.05
C THR A 44 13.19 -8.91 9.03
N LEU A 45 13.98 -8.04 8.37
CA LEU A 45 13.46 -7.13 7.34
C LEU A 45 13.06 -7.89 6.07
N GLU A 46 13.84 -8.89 5.65
CA GLU A 46 13.51 -9.75 4.50
C GLU A 46 12.21 -10.52 4.73
N ASN A 47 11.97 -11.02 5.94
CA ASN A 47 10.71 -11.68 6.29
C ASN A 47 9.52 -10.71 6.25
N ALA A 48 9.69 -9.46 6.68
CA ALA A 48 8.65 -8.45 6.57
C ALA A 48 8.31 -8.12 5.08
N VAL A 49 9.32 -8.08 4.21
CA VAL A 49 9.12 -7.93 2.76
C VAL A 49 8.43 -9.16 2.18
N ALA A 50 8.83 -10.37 2.56
CA ALA A 50 8.21 -11.62 2.09
C ALA A 50 6.74 -11.72 2.50
N LEU A 51 6.38 -11.23 3.69
CA LEU A 51 4.99 -11.15 4.15
C LEU A 51 4.10 -10.35 3.18
N CYS A 52 4.63 -9.27 2.59
CA CYS A 52 3.90 -8.51 1.56
C CYS A 52 3.56 -9.38 0.34
N GLY A 53 4.47 -10.28 -0.04
CA GLY A 53 4.23 -11.25 -1.13
C GLY A 53 3.17 -12.31 -0.78
N GLU A 54 3.09 -12.72 0.49
CA GLU A 54 2.01 -13.64 0.91
C GLU A 54 0.64 -12.97 0.81
N TYR A 55 0.53 -11.69 1.20
CA TYR A 55 -0.71 -10.92 1.03
C TYR A 55 -1.08 -10.67 -0.44
N GLU A 56 -0.09 -10.51 -1.34
CA GLU A 56 -0.37 -10.43 -2.77
C GLU A 56 -1.10 -11.68 -3.27
N LYS A 57 -0.68 -12.88 -2.84
CA LYS A 57 -1.34 -14.15 -3.21
C LYS A 57 -2.79 -14.22 -2.73
N VAL A 58 -3.17 -13.44 -1.72
CA VAL A 58 -4.51 -13.41 -1.15
C VAL A 58 -5.36 -12.30 -1.76
N PHE A 59 -4.81 -11.09 -1.94
CA PHE A 59 -5.56 -9.90 -2.31
C PHE A 59 -5.49 -9.52 -3.80
N SER A 60 -4.63 -10.18 -4.58
CA SER A 60 -4.51 -9.87 -6.00
C SER A 60 -5.72 -10.36 -6.78
N ARG A 61 -6.31 -9.49 -7.59
CA ARG A 61 -7.39 -9.86 -8.51
C ARG A 61 -6.90 -10.64 -9.75
N THR A 62 -5.59 -10.69 -9.99
CA THR A 62 -4.98 -11.36 -11.15
C THR A 62 -4.34 -12.70 -10.81
N VAL A 63 -4.01 -12.96 -9.55
CA VAL A 63 -3.48 -14.24 -9.09
C VAL A 63 -4.62 -15.25 -8.96
N LYS A 64 -4.64 -16.24 -9.83
CA LYS A 64 -5.68 -17.27 -9.84
C LYS A 64 -5.73 -18.04 -8.50
N GLY A 65 -6.92 -18.09 -7.92
CA GLY A 65 -7.17 -18.76 -6.64
C GLY A 65 -7.02 -17.87 -5.41
N SER A 66 -6.57 -16.62 -5.54
CA SER A 66 -6.65 -15.62 -4.48
C SER A 66 -8.10 -15.38 -4.06
N ASP A 67 -8.31 -14.80 -2.89
CA ASP A 67 -9.66 -14.48 -2.43
C ASP A 67 -10.35 -13.50 -3.37
N VAL A 68 -9.68 -12.42 -3.76
CA VAL A 68 -10.23 -11.42 -4.67
C VAL A 68 -10.51 -12.01 -6.06
N TRP A 69 -9.61 -12.86 -6.57
CA TRP A 69 -9.87 -13.57 -7.83
C TRP A 69 -11.12 -14.45 -7.72
N ARG A 70 -11.29 -15.22 -6.63
CA ARG A 70 -12.46 -16.09 -6.41
C ARG A 70 -13.75 -15.29 -6.28
N ILE A 71 -13.72 -14.15 -5.58
CA ILE A 71 -14.86 -13.23 -5.48
C ILE A 71 -15.27 -12.76 -6.88
N ASN A 72 -14.29 -12.29 -7.68
CA ASN A 72 -14.54 -11.75 -9.02
C ASN A 72 -15.01 -12.80 -10.04
N HIS A 73 -14.80 -14.09 -9.76
CA HIS A 73 -15.24 -15.22 -10.61
C HIS A 73 -16.37 -16.04 -9.96
N GLY A 74 -16.97 -15.52 -8.91
CA GLY A 74 -18.04 -16.22 -8.17
C GLY A 74 -19.40 -16.20 -8.85
N GLU A 75 -19.60 -15.39 -9.89
CA GLU A 75 -20.83 -15.28 -10.69
C GLU A 75 -22.10 -15.17 -9.84
N GLY A 76 -22.05 -14.38 -8.77
CA GLY A 76 -23.16 -14.20 -7.82
C GLY A 76 -23.23 -15.24 -6.70
N SER A 77 -22.40 -16.26 -6.74
CA SER A 77 -22.35 -17.28 -5.69
C SER A 77 -21.60 -16.78 -4.45
N PRO A 78 -21.98 -17.20 -3.23
CA PRO A 78 -21.23 -16.90 -2.02
C PRO A 78 -19.80 -17.46 -2.09
N VAL A 79 -18.83 -16.66 -1.69
CA VAL A 79 -17.39 -17.01 -1.68
C VAL A 79 -16.85 -16.88 -0.27
N GLN A 80 -16.37 -17.99 0.29
CA GLN A 80 -15.64 -18.00 1.55
C GLN A 80 -14.25 -17.39 1.36
N VAL A 81 -13.88 -16.45 2.23
CA VAL A 81 -12.56 -15.77 2.21
C VAL A 81 -11.82 -15.99 3.53
N CYS A 82 -10.52 -15.68 3.57
CA CYS A 82 -9.78 -15.72 4.82
C CYS A 82 -10.09 -14.50 5.70
N GLY A 83 -9.75 -14.60 7.01
CA GLY A 83 -10.01 -13.54 7.97
C GLY A 83 -9.38 -12.19 7.59
N ASP A 84 -8.17 -12.19 7.04
CA ASP A 84 -7.51 -10.95 6.60
C ASP A 84 -8.26 -10.28 5.42
N THR A 85 -8.84 -11.08 4.51
CA THR A 85 -9.68 -10.55 3.43
C THR A 85 -10.98 -9.97 3.98
N ALA A 86 -11.62 -10.65 4.94
CA ALA A 86 -12.84 -10.14 5.56
C ALA A 86 -12.59 -8.83 6.34
N GLU A 87 -11.47 -8.75 7.07
CA GLU A 87 -11.04 -7.54 7.77
C GLU A 87 -10.79 -6.39 6.77
N LEU A 88 -10.01 -6.64 5.71
CA LEU A 88 -9.72 -5.63 4.68
C LEU A 88 -10.99 -5.15 3.98
N LEU A 89 -11.92 -6.05 3.65
CA LEU A 89 -13.21 -5.69 3.04
C LEU A 89 -14.07 -4.85 3.98
N THR A 90 -14.08 -5.16 5.29
CA THR A 90 -14.77 -4.35 6.29
C THR A 90 -14.25 -2.92 6.29
N ILE A 91 -12.93 -2.76 6.37
CA ILE A 91 -12.27 -1.44 6.32
C ILE A 91 -12.60 -0.72 5.00
N ALA A 92 -12.51 -1.43 3.87
CA ALA A 92 -12.75 -0.86 2.55
C ALA A 92 -14.20 -0.36 2.39
N LEU A 93 -15.18 -1.14 2.84
CA LEU A 93 -16.60 -0.77 2.80
C LEU A 93 -16.90 0.45 3.70
N GLU A 94 -16.28 0.52 4.90
CA GLU A 94 -16.38 1.71 5.73
C GLU A 94 -15.83 2.97 5.03
N VAL A 95 -14.72 2.86 4.30
CA VAL A 95 -14.17 3.98 3.55
C VAL A 95 -15.06 4.36 2.37
N CYS A 96 -15.64 3.37 1.67
CA CYS A 96 -16.64 3.63 0.62
C CYS A 96 -17.82 4.43 1.19
N GLU A 97 -18.36 4.03 2.33
CA GLU A 97 -19.46 4.72 2.99
C GLU A 97 -19.06 6.14 3.45
N LYS A 98 -17.96 6.27 4.20
CA LYS A 98 -17.47 7.56 4.73
C LYS A 98 -17.12 8.56 3.64
N SER A 99 -16.69 8.10 2.45
CA SER A 99 -16.43 8.94 1.29
C SER A 99 -17.68 9.30 0.48
N GLY A 100 -18.87 8.82 0.89
CA GLY A 100 -20.11 8.96 0.10
C GLY A 100 -20.02 8.25 -1.25
N GLY A 101 -19.20 7.18 -1.32
CA GLY A 101 -18.96 6.41 -2.53
C GLY A 101 -17.96 7.04 -3.50
N ALA A 102 -17.22 8.09 -3.11
CA ALA A 102 -16.12 8.61 -3.92
C ALA A 102 -15.02 7.56 -4.10
N LEU A 103 -14.71 6.77 -3.07
CA LEU A 103 -14.07 5.47 -3.22
C LEU A 103 -15.14 4.40 -3.40
N ASP A 104 -15.00 3.57 -4.42
CA ASP A 104 -15.82 2.38 -4.61
C ASP A 104 -14.94 1.21 -5.05
N ILE A 105 -14.81 0.21 -4.19
CA ILE A 105 -13.96 -0.96 -4.47
C ILE A 105 -14.53 -1.86 -5.56
N THR A 106 -15.79 -1.67 -5.98
CA THR A 106 -16.40 -2.44 -7.08
C THR A 106 -16.09 -1.85 -8.46
N ILE A 107 -15.12 -0.95 -8.56
CA ILE A 107 -14.71 -0.24 -9.78
C ILE A 107 -14.06 -1.14 -10.85
N ALA A 108 -13.73 -2.38 -10.53
CA ALA A 108 -12.97 -3.26 -11.42
C ALA A 108 -13.56 -3.41 -12.82
N PRO A 109 -14.87 -3.58 -13.05
CA PRO A 109 -15.44 -3.67 -14.39
C PRO A 109 -15.12 -2.46 -15.29
N ALA A 110 -15.11 -1.26 -14.72
CA ALA A 110 -14.76 -0.04 -15.44
C ALA A 110 -13.23 0.09 -15.61
N SER A 111 -12.46 -0.22 -14.58
CA SER A 111 -10.99 -0.11 -14.63
C SER A 111 -10.37 -1.12 -15.60
N ASP A 112 -10.97 -2.27 -15.82
CA ASP A 112 -10.48 -3.32 -16.73
C ASP A 112 -10.57 -2.93 -18.21
N LEU A 113 -11.40 -1.96 -18.55
CA LEU A 113 -11.48 -1.43 -19.90
C LEU A 113 -10.31 -0.50 -20.25
N TRP A 114 -9.60 0.01 -19.24
CA TRP A 114 -8.45 0.87 -19.39
C TRP A 114 -7.16 0.06 -19.32
N ASP A 115 -6.26 0.27 -20.28
CA ASP A 115 -4.91 -0.31 -20.27
C ASP A 115 -3.87 0.79 -20.12
N PHE A 116 -3.76 1.33 -18.90
CA PHE A 116 -2.83 2.43 -18.57
C PHE A 116 -1.35 2.04 -18.63
N LYS A 117 -1.03 0.74 -18.78
CA LYS A 117 0.34 0.25 -18.83
C LYS A 117 0.77 -0.19 -20.23
N SER A 118 -0.14 -0.21 -21.19
CA SER A 118 0.15 -0.60 -22.56
C SER A 118 1.11 0.37 -23.22
N GLU A 119 1.98 -0.15 -24.09
CA GLU A 119 2.76 0.68 -25.02
C GLU A 119 1.88 1.37 -26.07
N GLN A 120 0.67 0.86 -26.29
CA GLN A 120 -0.33 1.40 -27.21
C GLN A 120 -1.68 1.56 -26.51
N PRO A 121 -1.79 2.48 -25.53
CA PRO A 121 -2.98 2.64 -24.73
C PRO A 121 -4.15 3.11 -25.60
N LYS A 122 -5.35 2.60 -25.27
CA LYS A 122 -6.59 2.93 -26.00
C LYS A 122 -7.60 3.54 -25.06
N ILE A 123 -8.34 4.52 -25.56
CA ILE A 123 -9.53 5.03 -24.88
C ILE A 123 -10.63 3.99 -25.09
N PRO A 124 -11.29 3.50 -24.03
CA PRO A 124 -12.39 2.57 -24.14
C PRO A 124 -13.56 3.14 -24.94
N ASP A 125 -14.35 2.23 -25.54
CA ASP A 125 -15.61 2.60 -26.12
C ASP A 125 -16.57 3.16 -25.06
N ARG A 126 -17.25 4.25 -25.39
CA ARG A 126 -18.09 4.98 -24.44
C ARG A 126 -19.24 4.13 -23.89
N ASP A 127 -19.90 3.38 -24.77
CA ASP A 127 -21.06 2.57 -24.37
C ASP A 127 -20.63 1.37 -23.53
N GLN A 128 -19.43 0.82 -23.80
CA GLN A 128 -18.84 -0.23 -22.95
C GLN A 128 -18.51 0.29 -21.57
N LEU A 129 -17.93 1.48 -21.49
CA LEU A 129 -17.55 2.10 -20.23
C LEU A 129 -18.78 2.46 -19.38
N GLU A 130 -19.83 2.99 -20.01
CA GLU A 130 -21.09 3.28 -19.34
C GLU A 130 -21.75 2.02 -18.78
N ARG A 131 -21.78 0.93 -19.56
CA ARG A 131 -22.28 -0.37 -19.06
C ARG A 131 -21.47 -0.89 -17.89
N ALA A 132 -20.14 -0.75 -17.93
CA ALA A 132 -19.27 -1.16 -16.84
C ALA A 132 -19.43 -0.29 -15.59
N ALA A 133 -19.57 1.03 -15.74
CA ALA A 133 -19.84 1.96 -14.64
C ALA A 133 -21.17 1.66 -13.93
N ASN A 134 -22.21 1.21 -14.65
CA ASN A 134 -23.48 0.79 -14.07
C ASN A 134 -23.37 -0.46 -13.14
N LEU A 135 -22.26 -1.19 -13.21
CA LEU A 135 -21.96 -2.29 -12.30
C LEU A 135 -21.23 -1.85 -11.02
N VAL A 136 -20.82 -0.58 -10.92
CA VAL A 136 -20.07 -0.04 -9.78
C VAL A 136 -21.04 0.42 -8.70
N ASP A 137 -21.15 -0.38 -7.64
CA ASP A 137 -22.04 -0.08 -6.51
C ASP A 137 -21.64 -0.95 -5.30
N TYR A 138 -20.79 -0.41 -4.42
CA TYR A 138 -20.31 -1.12 -3.22
C TYR A 138 -21.45 -1.55 -2.28
N THR A 139 -22.62 -0.89 -2.33
CA THR A 139 -23.76 -1.23 -1.45
C THR A 139 -24.37 -2.59 -1.77
N LYS A 140 -24.09 -3.13 -2.97
CA LYS A 140 -24.54 -4.47 -3.39
C LYS A 140 -23.60 -5.59 -2.97
N LEU A 141 -22.37 -5.27 -2.52
CA LEU A 141 -21.47 -6.26 -1.94
C LEU A 141 -21.90 -6.54 -0.51
N LYS A 142 -22.14 -7.81 -0.19
CA LYS A 142 -22.49 -8.27 1.16
C LYS A 142 -21.33 -9.06 1.74
N LEU A 143 -20.97 -8.73 2.97
CA LEU A 143 -20.00 -9.47 3.77
C LEU A 143 -20.70 -9.95 5.04
N GLU A 144 -20.86 -11.26 5.17
CA GLU A 144 -21.48 -11.90 6.33
C GLU A 144 -20.45 -12.84 6.98
N GLY A 145 -19.83 -12.37 8.06
CA GLY A 145 -18.67 -13.05 8.64
C GLY A 145 -17.50 -13.05 7.66
N ASP A 146 -17.15 -14.21 7.14
CA ASP A 146 -16.09 -14.42 6.14
C ASP A 146 -16.63 -14.89 4.78
N VAL A 147 -17.93 -14.68 4.53
CA VAL A 147 -18.58 -15.00 3.27
C VAL A 147 -18.94 -13.73 2.51
N VAL A 148 -18.44 -13.61 1.28
CA VAL A 148 -18.70 -12.49 0.36
C VAL A 148 -19.71 -12.91 -0.69
N THR A 149 -20.71 -12.07 -0.92
CA THR A 149 -21.66 -12.23 -2.02
C THR A 149 -21.84 -10.89 -2.74
N MET A 150 -21.79 -10.90 -4.07
CA MET A 150 -22.12 -9.74 -4.89
C MET A 150 -22.81 -10.19 -6.20
N PRO A 151 -23.64 -9.34 -6.85
CA PRO A 151 -24.27 -9.69 -8.10
C PRO A 151 -23.30 -10.12 -9.19
N ALA A 152 -23.74 -11.06 -10.05
CA ALA A 152 -22.97 -11.47 -11.23
C ALA A 152 -22.61 -10.25 -12.12
N GLY A 153 -21.43 -10.28 -12.71
CA GLY A 153 -20.88 -9.20 -13.54
C GLY A 153 -20.20 -8.07 -12.76
N MET A 154 -20.42 -7.95 -11.45
CA MET A 154 -19.63 -7.06 -10.59
C MET A 154 -18.24 -7.68 -10.31
N ALA A 155 -17.25 -6.82 -10.05
CA ALA A 155 -15.92 -7.23 -9.65
C ALA A 155 -15.28 -6.17 -8.76
N ILE A 156 -14.44 -6.60 -7.82
CA ILE A 156 -13.74 -5.72 -6.90
C ILE A 156 -12.27 -5.53 -7.26
N ASP A 157 -11.75 -4.35 -6.92
CA ASP A 157 -10.33 -4.02 -6.91
C ASP A 157 -9.98 -3.39 -5.57
N LEU A 158 -9.06 -4.02 -4.81
CA LEU A 158 -8.61 -3.56 -3.51
C LEU A 158 -7.32 -2.72 -3.59
N GLY A 159 -6.84 -2.39 -4.78
CA GLY A 159 -5.57 -1.67 -4.98
C GLY A 159 -5.46 -0.33 -4.25
N ALA A 160 -6.59 0.34 -4.01
CA ALA A 160 -6.63 1.61 -3.27
C ALA A 160 -6.42 1.44 -1.75
N VAL A 161 -6.72 0.27 -1.18
CA VAL A 161 -6.71 0.02 0.27
C VAL A 161 -5.69 -1.05 0.69
N ALA A 162 -5.42 -2.05 -0.16
CA ALA A 162 -4.62 -3.21 0.20
C ALA A 162 -3.19 -2.85 0.62
N LYS A 163 -2.53 -1.88 -0.05
CA LYS A 163 -1.17 -1.50 0.32
C LYS A 163 -1.06 -0.91 1.73
N GLY A 164 -2.06 -0.14 2.16
CA GLY A 164 -2.15 0.39 3.52
C GLY A 164 -2.25 -0.74 4.55
N TYR A 165 -3.21 -1.64 4.33
CA TYR A 165 -3.41 -2.80 5.20
C TYR A 165 -2.16 -3.69 5.30
N ILE A 166 -1.53 -4.00 4.16
CA ILE A 166 -0.31 -4.82 4.11
C ILE A 166 0.85 -4.14 4.85
N ALA A 167 0.99 -2.82 4.69
CA ALA A 167 2.01 -2.05 5.38
C ALA A 167 1.80 -2.08 6.91
N ASP A 168 0.55 -2.01 7.39
CA ASP A 168 0.20 -2.14 8.80
C ASP A 168 0.54 -3.54 9.33
N LYS A 169 0.20 -4.61 8.60
CA LYS A 169 0.55 -6.00 8.97
C LYS A 169 2.07 -6.21 9.00
N ALA A 170 2.82 -5.65 8.05
CA ALA A 170 4.27 -5.70 8.06
C ALA A 170 4.87 -4.91 9.25
N ALA A 171 4.32 -3.75 9.58
CA ALA A 171 4.71 -2.97 10.75
C ALA A 171 4.39 -3.70 12.06
N GLU A 172 3.23 -4.36 12.16
CA GLU A 172 2.88 -5.22 13.30
C GLU A 172 3.85 -6.40 13.45
N TYR A 173 4.21 -7.06 12.34
CA TYR A 173 5.21 -8.12 12.35
C TYR A 173 6.55 -7.60 12.91
N LEU A 174 7.05 -6.47 12.40
CA LEU A 174 8.28 -5.86 12.87
C LEU A 174 8.22 -5.51 14.36
N LYS A 175 7.13 -4.94 14.84
CA LYS A 175 6.90 -4.66 16.27
C LYS A 175 6.94 -5.92 17.11
N LYS A 176 6.33 -7.02 16.66
CA LYS A 176 6.39 -8.34 17.35
C LYS A 176 7.79 -8.92 17.41
N GLN A 177 8.66 -8.58 16.44
CA GLN A 177 10.10 -8.93 16.46
C GLN A 177 10.96 -7.94 17.28
N GLY A 178 10.34 -6.98 17.99
CA GLY A 178 11.05 -5.99 18.80
C GLY A 178 11.62 -4.80 18.02
N VAL A 179 11.31 -4.68 16.73
CA VAL A 179 11.74 -3.56 15.89
C VAL A 179 10.86 -2.35 16.18
N THR A 180 11.46 -1.28 16.70
CA THR A 180 10.75 -0.06 17.06
C THR A 180 11.03 1.12 16.12
N ARG A 181 11.93 0.94 15.15
CA ARG A 181 12.39 2.01 14.26
C ARG A 181 12.60 1.47 12.85
N ALA A 182 11.72 1.84 11.93
CA ALA A 182 11.79 1.44 10.53
C ALA A 182 11.01 2.40 9.62
N ILE A 183 11.35 2.39 8.33
CA ILE A 183 10.55 2.94 7.23
C ILE A 183 10.15 1.79 6.34
N LEU A 184 8.85 1.64 6.12
CA LEU A 184 8.28 0.72 5.16
C LEU A 184 7.76 1.56 3.97
N ASN A 185 8.25 1.28 2.77
CA ASN A 185 7.78 1.96 1.55
C ASN A 185 7.25 0.91 0.58
N LEU A 186 5.94 0.91 0.37
CA LEU A 186 5.23 0.03 -0.55
C LEU A 186 4.75 0.85 -1.77
N GLY A 187 5.71 1.21 -2.64
CA GLY A 187 5.39 1.95 -3.87
C GLY A 187 4.78 3.33 -3.61
N GLY A 188 5.34 4.10 -2.68
CA GLY A 188 4.85 5.44 -2.31
C GLY A 188 3.83 5.45 -1.16
N ASN A 189 3.35 4.29 -0.71
CA ASN A 189 2.68 4.15 0.58
C ASN A 189 3.76 3.95 1.65
N VAL A 190 4.06 4.98 2.41
CA VAL A 190 5.16 5.00 3.39
C VAL A 190 4.62 4.96 4.80
N VAL A 191 5.12 4.00 5.61
CA VAL A 191 4.86 3.94 7.06
C VAL A 191 6.16 4.20 7.81
N ALA A 192 6.16 5.20 8.67
CA ALA A 192 7.24 5.50 9.59
C ALA A 192 6.94 4.85 10.95
N LEU A 193 7.76 3.88 11.34
CA LEU A 193 7.70 3.23 12.64
C LEU A 193 8.71 3.91 13.58
N GLY A 194 8.22 4.48 14.68
CA GLY A 194 9.01 5.24 15.64
C GLY A 194 9.75 6.44 15.02
N SER A 195 10.82 6.86 15.68
CA SER A 195 11.74 7.92 15.24
C SER A 195 13.14 7.34 14.98
N LYS A 196 14.05 8.15 14.43
CA LYS A 196 15.46 7.79 14.27
C LYS A 196 16.14 7.55 15.63
N PRO A 197 17.30 6.84 15.71
CA PRO A 197 18.01 6.58 16.96
C PRO A 197 18.40 7.84 17.73
N ASP A 198 18.63 8.94 17.02
CA ASP A 198 18.96 10.25 17.61
C ASP A 198 17.73 11.04 18.07
N GLY A 199 16.54 10.43 18.04
CA GLY A 199 15.27 11.03 18.44
C GLY A 199 14.62 11.93 17.38
N ARG A 200 15.26 12.17 16.24
CA ARG A 200 14.67 12.96 15.15
C ARG A 200 13.60 12.18 14.42
N GLU A 201 12.59 12.86 13.93
CA GLU A 201 11.58 12.33 13.03
C GLU A 201 12.18 11.89 11.68
N TRP A 202 11.48 11.02 10.98
CA TRP A 202 11.81 10.64 9.62
C TRP A 202 11.41 11.75 8.64
N SER A 203 12.30 12.06 7.69
CA SER A 203 11.98 12.96 6.58
C SER A 203 11.51 12.14 5.39
N ILE A 204 10.24 12.28 5.02
CA ILE A 204 9.63 11.62 3.88
C ILE A 204 9.46 12.63 2.76
N GLY A 205 10.13 12.39 1.63
CA GLY A 205 9.99 13.21 0.43
C GLY A 205 8.66 12.95 -0.27
N ILE A 206 7.98 14.04 -0.66
CA ILE A 206 6.80 13.98 -1.51
C ILE A 206 7.23 14.32 -2.93
N GLN A 207 6.96 13.41 -3.85
CA GLN A 207 7.34 13.58 -5.26
C GLN A 207 6.65 14.80 -5.86
N ASP A 208 7.42 15.58 -6.60
CA ASP A 208 6.90 16.67 -7.42
C ASP A 208 6.32 16.07 -8.71
N PRO A 209 5.02 16.25 -9.00
CA PRO A 209 4.39 15.67 -10.18
C PRO A 209 4.95 16.21 -11.50
N GLU A 210 5.56 17.40 -11.50
CA GLU A 210 6.13 18.04 -12.69
C GLU A 210 7.61 17.67 -12.92
N LYS A 211 8.23 16.93 -12.00
CA LYS A 211 9.65 16.55 -12.11
C LYS A 211 9.79 15.05 -12.41
N GLU A 212 10.99 14.70 -12.88
CA GLU A 212 11.37 13.31 -13.07
C GLU A 212 11.13 12.48 -11.80
N ASN A 213 10.76 11.22 -11.98
CA ASN A 213 10.52 10.29 -10.89
C ASN A 213 11.67 10.28 -9.86
N GLY A 214 11.29 10.36 -8.58
CA GLY A 214 12.22 10.35 -7.45
C GLY A 214 12.72 11.73 -7.01
N LYS A 215 12.37 12.82 -7.70
CA LYS A 215 12.68 14.17 -7.24
C LYS A 215 11.53 14.71 -6.39
N SER A 216 11.79 14.90 -5.09
CA SER A 216 10.81 15.48 -4.17
C SER A 216 10.75 17.01 -4.33
N GLY A 217 9.52 17.54 -4.32
CA GLY A 217 9.27 19.00 -4.22
C GLY A 217 9.22 19.45 -2.78
N TYR A 218 8.73 18.58 -1.89
CA TYR A 218 8.53 18.84 -0.47
C TYR A 218 8.96 17.65 0.37
N SER A 219 9.12 17.85 1.67
CA SER A 219 9.27 16.77 2.63
C SER A 219 8.44 17.03 3.88
N VAL A 220 7.96 15.97 4.49
CA VAL A 220 7.27 16.00 5.78
C VAL A 220 8.08 15.24 6.82
N MET A 221 8.09 15.76 8.03
CA MET A 221 8.73 15.12 9.19
C MET A 221 7.66 14.33 9.93
N VAL A 222 7.91 13.05 10.17
CA VAL A 222 6.93 12.14 10.78
C VAL A 222 7.59 11.08 11.67
N ALA A 223 6.86 10.69 12.72
CA ALA A 223 7.14 9.51 13.54
C ALA A 223 5.80 8.82 13.83
N ASP A 224 5.77 7.48 13.79
CA ASP A 224 4.56 6.68 14.00
C ASP A 224 3.35 7.13 13.16
N LYS A 225 3.61 7.44 11.90
CA LYS A 225 2.58 7.91 10.94
C LYS A 225 2.84 7.35 9.56
N SER A 226 1.76 7.30 8.77
CA SER A 226 1.82 7.00 7.35
C SER A 226 1.81 8.27 6.51
N VAL A 227 2.55 8.26 5.40
CA VAL A 227 2.51 9.28 4.35
C VAL A 227 2.18 8.58 3.04
N VAL A 228 1.01 8.90 2.51
CA VAL A 228 0.50 8.25 1.28
C VAL A 228 0.15 9.33 0.28
N THR A 229 0.58 9.16 -0.95
CA THR A 229 0.24 10.05 -2.06
C THR A 229 -0.40 9.26 -3.19
N SER A 230 -1.45 9.82 -3.77
CA SER A 230 -2.06 9.33 -5.00
C SER A 230 -1.83 10.37 -6.08
N GLY A 231 -1.21 9.97 -7.20
CA GLY A 231 -0.88 10.89 -8.27
C GLY A 231 -1.29 10.36 -9.64
N ILE A 232 -1.75 11.26 -10.50
CA ILE A 232 -2.16 10.95 -11.88
C ILE A 232 -0.97 10.69 -12.81
N TYR A 233 0.24 11.01 -12.37
CA TYR A 233 1.46 10.94 -13.16
C TYR A 233 2.07 9.53 -13.28
N GLN A 234 1.76 8.61 -12.35
CA GLN A 234 2.39 7.30 -12.29
C GLN A 234 1.80 6.28 -13.28
N ARG A 235 0.48 6.31 -13.47
CA ARG A 235 -0.25 5.37 -14.33
C ARG A 235 -1.23 6.14 -15.20
N GLY A 236 -0.86 6.31 -16.45
CA GLY A 236 -1.68 7.04 -17.41
C GLY A 236 -0.94 7.36 -18.70
N PHE A 237 -1.64 7.94 -19.64
CA PHE A 237 -1.12 8.35 -20.95
C PHE A 237 -1.76 9.67 -21.39
N ASP A 238 -1.06 10.38 -22.28
CA ASP A 238 -1.56 11.61 -22.89
C ASP A 238 -2.05 11.31 -24.31
N LYS A 239 -3.24 11.79 -24.65
CA LYS A 239 -3.79 11.70 -25.99
C LYS A 239 -4.65 12.93 -26.31
N ASP A 240 -4.39 13.55 -27.45
CA ASP A 240 -5.10 14.73 -27.93
C ASP A 240 -5.14 15.89 -26.91
N GLY A 241 -4.05 16.04 -26.12
CA GLY A 241 -3.91 17.07 -25.09
C GLY A 241 -4.64 16.79 -23.79
N VAL A 242 -5.22 15.59 -23.62
CA VAL A 242 -5.89 15.14 -22.41
C VAL A 242 -5.07 14.07 -21.72
N ARG A 243 -4.88 14.21 -20.38
CA ARG A 243 -4.28 13.19 -19.53
C ARG A 243 -5.33 12.16 -19.10
N TYR A 244 -5.13 10.91 -19.49
CA TYR A 244 -5.91 9.76 -19.02
C TYR A 244 -5.13 9.01 -17.97
N HIS A 245 -5.74 8.73 -16.79
CA HIS A 245 -5.06 8.13 -15.65
C HIS A 245 -5.99 7.20 -14.85
N HIS A 246 -5.42 6.42 -13.97
CA HIS A 246 -6.09 5.33 -13.25
C HIS A 246 -7.06 5.76 -12.12
N ILE A 247 -7.14 7.05 -11.80
CA ILE A 247 -8.10 7.55 -10.80
C ILE A 247 -9.39 7.86 -11.53
N LEU A 248 -10.37 6.96 -11.38
CA LEU A 248 -11.61 6.98 -12.15
C LEU A 248 -12.76 7.54 -11.31
N ASP A 249 -13.64 8.28 -11.98
CA ASP A 249 -14.97 8.60 -11.45
C ASP A 249 -15.85 7.34 -11.53
N ARG A 250 -16.43 6.92 -10.40
CA ARG A 250 -17.20 5.68 -10.32
C ARG A 250 -18.49 5.70 -11.14
N ALA A 251 -19.09 6.88 -11.30
CA ALA A 251 -20.38 7.02 -12.01
C ALA A 251 -20.21 6.93 -13.52
N THR A 252 -19.03 7.29 -14.02
CA THR A 252 -18.78 7.37 -15.46
C THR A 252 -17.72 6.39 -15.97
N GLY A 253 -16.84 5.91 -15.06
CA GLY A 253 -15.66 5.10 -15.40
C GLY A 253 -14.54 5.90 -16.10
N TRP A 254 -14.72 7.21 -16.32
CA TRP A 254 -13.71 8.09 -16.92
C TRP A 254 -12.71 8.57 -15.85
N PRO A 255 -11.44 8.85 -16.26
CA PRO A 255 -10.50 9.53 -15.40
C PRO A 255 -11.03 10.87 -14.90
N VAL A 256 -10.86 11.13 -13.60
CA VAL A 256 -11.30 12.39 -12.97
C VAL A 256 -10.48 13.56 -13.52
N GLN A 257 -11.15 14.65 -13.90
CA GLN A 257 -10.54 15.88 -14.42
C GLN A 257 -10.85 17.05 -13.47
N ASN A 258 -10.23 17.07 -12.29
CA ASN A 258 -10.49 18.07 -11.24
C ASN A 258 -9.33 19.02 -10.97
N GLY A 259 -8.25 18.96 -11.76
CA GLY A 259 -7.06 19.80 -11.61
C GLY A 259 -6.10 19.40 -10.48
N LEU A 260 -6.32 18.25 -9.82
CA LEU A 260 -5.35 17.67 -8.89
C LEU A 260 -4.37 16.77 -9.66
N ALA A 261 -3.10 16.84 -9.27
CA ALA A 261 -2.02 16.07 -9.87
C ALA A 261 -1.68 14.80 -9.06
#